data_3538405d98d6bcefbad4025f484e0915
#
_entry.id   3538405d98d6bcefbad4025f484e0915
#
_cell.length_a   1.000
_cell.length_b   1.000
_cell.length_c   1.000
_cell.angle_alpha   90.00
_cell.angle_beta   90.00
_cell.angle_gamma   90.00
#
_symmetry.space_group_name_H-M   'P 1'
#
loop_
_entity.id
_entity.type
_entity.pdbx_description
1 polymer ?
#
loop_
_entity_poly.entity_id
_entity_poly.type
_entity_poly.pdbx_seq_one_letter_code
_entity_poly.pdbx_strand_id
1 'polypeptide(L)'
;PGIHPYLNLSSAAKSALSAVQAAKDHYGKQLNGAWMSAGQSQGGHASLATAEYANTDATYKGAVAGAPASSLGKIILEVAPAALADIEARETAANIPLEFRTSVDTYATLLAYAALTGVGIKAYEPRFNYQDIFQSRAKSLAEFAEGSTGDNGLCLDNDNDPSLSLINKFKDDIIQFMTANLDKKVMDYPGLDTSVFATNETVKNFLVSSQPGTKRIDKPVYVIQGTADTNVPYPITQALVANLKTLGSPNVTLDPVIGASHTQAIVCRNAEAVDFIQTHMA
;
A
#
# COMPACT_ATOMS: atom_id res chain seq x y z
N PRO A 1 14.58 -16.87 6.88
CA PRO A 1 13.36 -16.14 6.60
C PRO A 1 12.85 -16.57 5.23
N GLY A 2 11.53 -16.74 5.09
CA GLY A 2 10.90 -17.08 3.83
C GLY A 2 10.54 -15.83 3.02
N ILE A 3 9.72 -16.00 1.98
CA ILE A 3 9.17 -14.92 1.16
C ILE A 3 8.46 -13.88 2.04
N HIS A 4 8.67 -12.59 1.75
CA HIS A 4 8.09 -11.50 2.53
C HIS A 4 6.56 -11.44 2.35
N PRO A 5 5.76 -11.49 3.44
CA PRO A 5 4.30 -11.48 3.37
C PRO A 5 3.74 -10.06 3.22
N TYR A 6 4.05 -9.41 2.10
CA TYR A 6 3.59 -8.05 1.80
C TYR A 6 2.08 -7.90 1.99
N LEU A 7 1.67 -6.83 2.67
CA LEU A 7 0.27 -6.46 2.91
C LEU A 7 -0.58 -7.55 3.62
N ASN A 8 0.04 -8.59 4.21
CA ASN A 8 -0.67 -9.51 5.07
C ASN A 8 -0.88 -8.86 6.45
N LEU A 9 -2.12 -8.52 6.77
CA LEU A 9 -2.49 -7.78 7.98
C LEU A 9 -2.02 -8.48 9.26
N SER A 10 -2.29 -9.78 9.38
CA SER A 10 -1.92 -10.57 10.57
C SER A 10 -0.40 -10.66 10.74
N SER A 11 0.33 -10.86 9.65
CA SER A 11 1.79 -10.94 9.67
C SER A 11 2.41 -9.60 10.08
N ALA A 12 1.96 -8.49 9.50
CA ALA A 12 2.44 -7.15 9.82
C ALA A 12 2.22 -6.83 11.32
N ALA A 13 1.01 -7.07 11.82
CA ALA A 13 0.69 -6.85 13.24
C ALA A 13 1.55 -7.71 14.17
N LYS A 14 1.65 -9.01 13.91
CA LYS A 14 2.44 -9.92 14.75
C LYS A 14 3.93 -9.58 14.75
N SER A 15 4.48 -9.19 13.60
CA SER A 15 5.87 -8.75 13.49
C SER A 15 6.13 -7.49 14.32
N ALA A 16 5.22 -6.51 14.26
CA ALA A 16 5.31 -5.29 15.08
C ALA A 16 5.25 -5.61 16.59
N LEU A 17 4.29 -6.45 17.00
CA LEU A 17 4.18 -6.88 18.41
C LEU A 17 5.43 -7.63 18.89
N SER A 18 5.97 -8.53 18.06
CA SER A 18 7.21 -9.26 18.39
C SER A 18 8.41 -8.33 18.49
N ALA A 19 8.51 -7.32 17.62
CA ALA A 19 9.59 -6.32 17.66
C ALA A 19 9.51 -5.47 18.95
N VAL A 20 8.30 -5.07 19.36
CA VAL A 20 8.09 -4.34 20.62
C VAL A 20 8.47 -5.21 21.82
N GLN A 21 8.08 -6.49 21.82
CA GLN A 21 8.45 -7.40 22.90
C GLN A 21 9.97 -7.59 22.98
N ALA A 22 10.63 -7.81 21.84
CA ALA A 22 12.10 -7.93 21.79
C ALA A 22 12.80 -6.65 22.30
N ALA A 23 12.28 -5.47 21.96
CA ALA A 23 12.81 -4.20 22.46
C ALA A 23 12.63 -4.10 23.99
N LYS A 24 11.47 -4.46 24.52
CA LYS A 24 11.20 -4.48 25.97
C LYS A 24 12.13 -5.46 26.70
N ASP A 25 12.35 -6.64 26.14
CA ASP A 25 13.24 -7.65 26.73
C ASP A 25 14.71 -7.20 26.72
N HIS A 26 15.14 -6.52 25.64
CA HIS A 26 16.52 -6.07 25.50
C HIS A 26 16.82 -4.84 26.38
N TYR A 27 15.97 -3.81 26.33
CA TYR A 27 16.20 -2.54 27.02
C TYR A 27 15.66 -2.50 28.44
N GLY A 28 14.73 -3.37 28.80
CA GLY A 28 14.20 -3.54 30.15
C GLY A 28 13.72 -2.21 30.76
N LYS A 29 14.27 -1.87 31.93
CA LYS A 29 13.89 -0.66 32.67
C LYS A 29 14.26 0.68 32.02
N GLN A 30 14.99 0.68 30.90
CA GLN A 30 15.27 1.89 30.16
C GLN A 30 14.04 2.40 29.37
N LEU A 31 13.02 1.55 29.21
CA LEU A 31 11.75 1.91 28.58
C LEU A 31 10.67 2.03 29.64
N ASN A 32 9.79 3.02 29.48
CA ASN A 32 8.61 3.19 30.35
C ASN A 32 7.47 2.18 30.06
N GLY A 33 7.62 1.37 29.01
CA GLY A 33 6.65 0.35 28.58
C GLY A 33 5.56 0.83 27.62
N ALA A 34 5.26 2.12 27.58
CA ALA A 34 4.30 2.67 26.64
C ALA A 34 4.84 2.63 25.19
N TRP A 35 3.96 2.45 24.21
CA TRP A 35 4.35 2.41 22.81
C TRP A 35 3.18 2.75 21.89
N MET A 36 3.50 3.21 20.65
CA MET A 36 2.57 3.48 19.56
C MET A 36 3.09 2.86 18.27
N SER A 37 2.21 2.67 17.30
CA SER A 37 2.59 2.31 15.93
C SER A 37 2.47 3.53 15.03
N ALA A 38 3.42 3.69 14.10
CA ALA A 38 3.38 4.72 13.08
C ALA A 38 3.89 4.17 11.76
N GLY A 39 3.29 4.59 10.65
CA GLY A 39 3.74 4.18 9.33
C GLY A 39 2.99 4.87 8.20
N GLN A 40 3.58 4.79 7.00
CA GLN A 40 3.05 5.38 5.78
C GLN A 40 2.83 4.30 4.73
N SER A 41 1.76 4.39 3.93
CA SER A 41 1.42 3.47 2.85
C SER A 41 1.25 2.02 3.37
N GLN A 42 2.09 1.07 2.97
CA GLN A 42 2.16 -0.26 3.56
C GLN A 42 2.44 -0.19 5.08
N GLY A 43 3.26 0.76 5.53
CA GLY A 43 3.48 1.01 6.95
C GLY A 43 2.23 1.55 7.66
N GLY A 44 1.42 2.35 6.97
CA GLY A 44 0.11 2.81 7.47
C GLY A 44 -0.88 1.66 7.63
N HIS A 45 -0.91 0.75 6.67
CA HIS A 45 -1.63 -0.53 6.77
C HIS A 45 -1.16 -1.34 8.00
N ALA A 46 0.16 -1.50 8.16
CA ALA A 46 0.74 -2.22 9.30
C ALA A 46 0.46 -1.53 10.64
N SER A 47 0.43 -0.19 10.68
CA SER A 47 0.10 0.58 11.87
C SER A 47 -1.36 0.34 12.31
N LEU A 48 -2.31 0.37 11.38
CA LEU A 48 -3.71 0.05 11.66
C LEU A 48 -3.89 -1.42 12.05
N ALA A 49 -3.21 -2.35 11.35
CA ALA A 49 -3.20 -3.76 11.72
C ALA A 49 -2.71 -3.96 13.17
N THR A 50 -1.63 -3.27 13.53
CA THR A 50 -1.08 -3.30 14.91
C THR A 50 -2.10 -2.75 15.90
N ALA A 51 -2.80 -1.67 15.57
CA ALA A 51 -3.85 -1.11 16.43
C ALA A 51 -5.00 -2.09 16.69
N GLU A 52 -5.42 -2.86 15.68
CA GLU A 52 -6.43 -3.90 15.84
C GLU A 52 -5.97 -5.03 16.77
N TYR A 53 -4.70 -5.46 16.65
CA TYR A 53 -4.14 -6.59 17.41
C TYR A 53 -3.69 -6.19 18.82
N ALA A 54 -3.22 -4.95 19.00
CA ALA A 54 -2.80 -4.40 20.30
C ALA A 54 -3.93 -3.70 21.05
N ASN A 55 -5.17 -3.74 20.56
CA ASN A 55 -6.29 -2.97 21.10
C ASN A 55 -6.52 -3.16 22.61
N THR A 56 -6.27 -4.37 23.13
CA THR A 56 -6.41 -4.71 24.53
C THR A 56 -5.12 -4.53 25.35
N ASP A 57 -4.00 -4.23 24.72
CA ASP A 57 -2.74 -3.95 25.44
C ASP A 57 -2.84 -2.57 26.11
N ALA A 58 -2.76 -2.55 27.44
CA ALA A 58 -2.80 -1.32 28.23
C ALA A 58 -1.61 -0.39 27.97
N THR A 59 -0.48 -0.93 27.52
CA THR A 59 0.73 -0.16 27.19
C THR A 59 0.71 0.40 25.78
N TYR A 60 -0.13 -0.12 24.88
CA TYR A 60 -0.34 0.44 23.54
C TYR A 60 -1.16 1.72 23.63
N LYS A 61 -0.69 2.81 23.04
CA LYS A 61 -1.25 4.15 23.17
C LYS A 61 -1.95 4.67 21.93
N GLY A 62 -1.74 4.06 20.79
CA GLY A 62 -2.44 4.47 19.55
C GLY A 62 -1.62 4.31 18.26
N ALA A 63 -2.20 4.77 17.16
CA ALA A 63 -1.65 4.62 15.83
C ALA A 63 -1.58 5.95 15.07
N VAL A 64 -0.51 6.13 14.30
CA VAL A 64 -0.42 7.11 13.21
C VAL A 64 -0.37 6.34 11.88
N ALA A 65 -1.30 6.59 10.98
CA ALA A 65 -1.41 5.91 9.70
C ALA A 65 -1.45 6.92 8.55
N GLY A 66 -0.34 7.08 7.86
CA GLY A 66 -0.25 7.93 6.68
C GLY A 66 -0.62 7.17 5.41
N ALA A 67 -1.60 7.69 4.65
CA ALA A 67 -2.04 7.11 3.39
C ALA A 67 -2.13 5.57 3.42
N PRO A 68 -2.86 4.97 4.40
CA PRO A 68 -2.81 3.54 4.66
C PRO A 68 -3.33 2.72 3.48
N ALA A 69 -2.53 1.77 2.99
CA ALA A 69 -2.95 0.86 1.95
C ALA A 69 -4.16 0.04 2.42
N SER A 70 -5.30 0.25 1.79
CA SER A 70 -6.57 -0.38 2.14
C SER A 70 -7.46 -0.53 0.92
N SER A 71 -8.46 -1.42 1.00
CA SER A 71 -9.42 -1.67 -0.10
C SER A 71 -8.74 -1.92 -1.45
N LEU A 72 -7.65 -2.71 -1.45
CA LEU A 72 -6.79 -2.93 -2.61
C LEU A 72 -7.58 -3.43 -3.82
N GLY A 73 -8.51 -4.37 -3.63
CA GLY A 73 -9.38 -4.85 -4.71
C GLY A 73 -10.20 -3.73 -5.35
N LYS A 74 -10.76 -2.83 -4.54
CA LYS A 74 -11.52 -1.68 -5.05
C LYS A 74 -10.64 -0.68 -5.79
N ILE A 75 -9.42 -0.43 -5.28
CA ILE A 75 -8.45 0.43 -5.97
C ILE A 75 -8.15 -0.15 -7.36
N ILE A 76 -7.80 -1.43 -7.43
CA ILE A 76 -7.38 -2.10 -8.67
C ILE A 76 -8.52 -2.20 -9.68
N LEU A 77 -9.74 -2.57 -9.23
CA LEU A 77 -10.84 -2.90 -10.15
C LEU A 77 -11.69 -1.68 -10.55
N GLU A 78 -11.76 -0.65 -9.72
CA GLU A 78 -12.70 0.45 -9.91
C GLU A 78 -12.02 1.82 -9.97
N VAL A 79 -11.26 2.17 -8.91
CA VAL A 79 -10.83 3.56 -8.72
C VAL A 79 -9.66 3.92 -9.61
N ALA A 80 -8.63 3.06 -9.68
CA ALA A 80 -7.45 3.32 -10.50
C ALA A 80 -7.74 3.37 -12.00
N PRO A 81 -8.52 2.46 -12.59
CA PRO A 81 -8.86 2.53 -14.02
C PRO A 81 -9.55 3.85 -14.40
N ALA A 82 -10.51 4.31 -13.60
CA ALA A 82 -11.22 5.56 -13.85
C ALA A 82 -10.28 6.78 -13.73
N ALA A 83 -9.46 6.83 -12.67
CA ALA A 83 -8.52 7.92 -12.45
C ALA A 83 -7.44 7.99 -13.54
N LEU A 84 -6.90 6.85 -13.95
CA LEU A 84 -5.88 6.76 -15.00
C LEU A 84 -6.43 7.23 -16.36
N ALA A 85 -7.65 6.83 -16.71
CA ALA A 85 -8.30 7.28 -17.96
C ALA A 85 -8.46 8.81 -18.00
N ASP A 86 -8.79 9.43 -16.87
CA ASP A 86 -8.97 10.87 -16.74
C ASP A 86 -7.63 11.63 -16.80
N ILE A 87 -6.59 11.11 -16.15
CA ILE A 87 -5.23 11.67 -16.21
C ILE A 87 -4.72 11.59 -17.67
N GLU A 88 -4.77 10.42 -18.29
CA GLU A 88 -4.28 10.18 -19.64
C GLU A 88 -4.98 11.07 -20.69
N ALA A 89 -6.31 11.28 -20.55
CA ALA A 89 -7.04 12.17 -21.45
C ALA A 89 -6.51 13.61 -21.40
N ARG A 90 -6.22 14.13 -20.21
CA ARG A 90 -5.62 15.46 -20.01
C ARG A 90 -4.21 15.54 -20.56
N GLU A 91 -3.38 14.53 -20.32
CA GLU A 91 -2.01 14.46 -20.82
C GLU A 91 -1.94 14.39 -22.35
N THR A 92 -2.84 13.63 -22.94
CA THR A 92 -2.96 13.52 -24.39
C THR A 92 -3.38 14.86 -25.02
N ALA A 93 -4.38 15.54 -24.43
CA ALA A 93 -4.81 16.88 -24.87
C ALA A 93 -3.70 17.93 -24.72
N ALA A 94 -2.82 17.78 -23.74
CA ALA A 94 -1.67 18.64 -23.50
C ALA A 94 -0.41 18.24 -24.32
N ASN A 95 -0.49 17.17 -25.13
CA ASN A 95 0.63 16.60 -25.89
C ASN A 95 1.85 16.26 -25.03
N ILE A 96 1.65 15.75 -23.80
CA ILE A 96 2.74 15.34 -22.92
C ILE A 96 3.37 14.05 -23.48
N PRO A 97 4.71 14.01 -23.70
CA PRO A 97 5.42 12.80 -24.12
C PRO A 97 5.26 11.65 -23.13
N LEU A 98 5.25 10.39 -23.62
CA LEU A 98 4.96 9.20 -22.81
C LEU A 98 5.86 9.07 -21.57
N GLU A 99 7.14 9.37 -21.72
CA GLU A 99 8.14 9.30 -20.66
C GLU A 99 7.88 10.26 -19.46
N PHE A 100 7.08 11.31 -19.69
CA PHE A 100 6.72 12.32 -18.70
C PHE A 100 5.26 12.22 -18.24
N ARG A 101 4.54 11.19 -18.66
CA ARG A 101 3.14 11.02 -18.32
C ARG A 101 2.96 10.42 -16.91
N THR A 102 2.23 11.13 -16.08
CA THR A 102 1.80 10.64 -14.76
C THR A 102 0.94 9.38 -14.87
N SER A 103 0.13 9.23 -15.93
CA SER A 103 -0.66 8.04 -16.19
C SER A 103 0.21 6.80 -16.36
N VAL A 104 1.32 6.91 -17.08
CA VAL A 104 2.31 5.83 -17.27
C VAL A 104 2.98 5.50 -15.94
N ASP A 105 3.48 6.50 -15.22
CA ASP A 105 4.14 6.33 -13.92
C ASP A 105 3.20 5.69 -12.88
N THR A 106 1.96 6.19 -12.81
CA THR A 106 0.97 5.66 -11.86
C THR A 106 0.60 4.21 -12.20
N TYR A 107 0.40 3.88 -13.47
CA TYR A 107 0.07 2.50 -13.83
C TYR A 107 1.23 1.54 -13.58
N ALA A 108 2.46 1.93 -13.92
CA ALA A 108 3.66 1.17 -13.60
C ALA A 108 3.79 0.90 -12.10
N THR A 109 3.56 1.93 -11.28
CA THR A 109 3.57 1.83 -9.82
C THR A 109 2.50 0.86 -9.31
N LEU A 110 1.29 0.91 -9.84
CA LEU A 110 0.21 -0.02 -9.46
C LEU A 110 0.52 -1.46 -9.86
N LEU A 111 1.14 -1.69 -11.03
CA LEU A 111 1.59 -3.03 -11.43
C LEU A 111 2.70 -3.56 -10.52
N ALA A 112 3.64 -2.72 -10.13
CA ALA A 112 4.68 -3.07 -9.16
C ALA A 112 4.10 -3.42 -7.79
N TYR A 113 3.13 -2.64 -7.29
CA TYR A 113 2.40 -2.97 -6.06
C TYR A 113 1.61 -4.27 -6.17
N ALA A 114 0.99 -4.53 -7.31
CA ALA A 114 0.28 -5.79 -7.55
C ALA A 114 1.24 -6.98 -7.54
N ALA A 115 2.46 -6.84 -8.09
CA ALA A 115 3.48 -7.89 -8.06
C ALA A 115 3.93 -8.18 -6.61
N LEU A 116 4.25 -7.16 -5.82
CA LEU A 116 4.60 -7.33 -4.40
C LEU A 116 3.43 -7.92 -3.58
N THR A 117 2.19 -7.48 -3.86
CA THR A 117 0.99 -8.08 -3.24
C THR A 117 0.85 -9.55 -3.61
N GLY A 118 1.10 -9.89 -4.87
CA GLY A 118 1.12 -11.27 -5.35
C GLY A 118 2.14 -12.14 -4.61
N VAL A 119 3.35 -11.63 -4.38
CA VAL A 119 4.36 -12.27 -3.53
C VAL A 119 3.83 -12.46 -2.11
N GLY A 120 3.13 -11.46 -1.55
CA GLY A 120 2.46 -11.56 -0.25
C GLY A 120 1.37 -12.63 -0.19
N ILE A 121 0.58 -12.79 -1.27
CA ILE A 121 -0.42 -13.87 -1.40
C ILE A 121 0.28 -15.23 -1.43
N LYS A 122 1.36 -15.37 -2.21
CA LYS A 122 2.17 -16.61 -2.26
C LYS A 122 2.79 -16.95 -0.90
N ALA A 123 3.24 -15.97 -0.14
CA ALA A 123 3.73 -16.18 1.22
C ALA A 123 2.64 -16.71 2.18
N TYR A 124 1.37 -16.35 1.94
CA TYR A 124 0.20 -16.82 2.68
C TYR A 124 -0.29 -18.20 2.18
N GLU A 125 -0.35 -18.38 0.87
CA GLU A 125 -0.73 -19.64 0.21
C GLU A 125 0.39 -20.06 -0.77
N PRO A 126 1.35 -20.88 -0.34
CA PRO A 126 2.55 -21.20 -1.13
C PRO A 126 2.29 -21.91 -2.46
N ARG A 127 1.11 -22.49 -2.65
CA ARG A 127 0.72 -23.14 -3.91
C ARG A 127 0.15 -22.17 -4.94
N PHE A 128 -0.11 -20.91 -4.53
CA PHE A 128 -0.62 -19.90 -5.43
C PHE A 128 0.48 -19.37 -6.33
N ASN A 129 0.27 -19.47 -7.64
CA ASN A 129 1.15 -18.81 -8.62
C ASN A 129 0.71 -17.37 -8.80
N TYR A 130 1.39 -16.42 -8.14
CA TYR A 130 1.00 -15.01 -8.16
C TYR A 130 1.13 -14.35 -9.54
N GLN A 131 1.94 -14.91 -10.45
CA GLN A 131 2.05 -14.41 -11.82
C GLN A 131 0.71 -14.54 -12.57
N ASP A 132 -0.20 -15.40 -12.14
CA ASP A 132 -1.50 -15.58 -12.78
C ASP A 132 -2.44 -14.39 -12.59
N ILE A 133 -2.11 -13.44 -11.69
CA ILE A 133 -2.81 -12.15 -11.62
C ILE A 133 -2.42 -11.20 -12.75
N PHE A 134 -1.45 -11.56 -13.58
CA PHE A 134 -0.97 -10.75 -14.71
C PHE A 134 -1.31 -11.40 -16.05
N GLN A 135 -1.52 -10.58 -17.07
CA GLN A 135 -1.58 -11.02 -18.45
C GLN A 135 -0.17 -11.38 -18.96
N SER A 136 -0.11 -12.13 -20.05
CA SER A 136 1.12 -12.77 -20.56
C SER A 136 2.33 -11.83 -20.66
N ARG A 137 2.14 -10.57 -21.09
CA ARG A 137 3.21 -9.59 -21.25
C ARG A 137 3.83 -9.20 -19.91
N ALA A 138 3.02 -8.95 -18.90
CA ALA A 138 3.46 -8.46 -17.60
C ALA A 138 3.96 -9.59 -16.68
N LYS A 139 3.67 -10.86 -16.96
CA LYS A 139 4.07 -12.01 -16.12
C LYS A 139 5.58 -12.06 -15.88
N SER A 140 6.39 -11.91 -16.93
CA SER A 140 7.85 -11.96 -16.81
C SER A 140 8.43 -10.81 -16.00
N LEU A 141 7.75 -9.66 -16.00
CA LEU A 141 8.17 -8.50 -15.20
C LEU A 141 7.78 -8.67 -13.72
N ALA A 142 6.65 -9.32 -13.46
CA ALA A 142 6.21 -9.60 -12.09
C ALA A 142 7.19 -10.52 -11.34
N GLU A 143 7.93 -11.38 -12.04
CA GLU A 143 8.94 -12.25 -11.44
C GLU A 143 10.05 -11.48 -10.71
N PHE A 144 10.36 -10.28 -11.14
CA PHE A 144 11.36 -9.45 -10.48
C PHE A 144 10.97 -9.03 -9.07
N ALA A 145 9.69 -9.09 -8.70
CA ALA A 145 9.24 -8.78 -7.34
C ALA A 145 9.70 -9.80 -6.29
N GLU A 146 9.80 -11.07 -6.68
CA GLU A 146 10.28 -12.15 -5.80
C GLU A 146 11.77 -12.41 -6.01
N GLY A 147 12.25 -12.27 -7.24
CA GLY A 147 13.57 -12.71 -7.67
C GLY A 147 13.66 -14.24 -7.73
N SER A 148 14.88 -14.76 -7.82
CA SER A 148 15.12 -16.19 -7.97
C SER A 148 15.18 -16.96 -6.64
N THR A 149 15.38 -16.27 -5.51
CA THR A 149 15.58 -16.85 -4.17
C THR A 149 14.52 -16.40 -3.16
N GLY A 150 13.69 -15.42 -3.50
CA GLY A 150 12.73 -14.80 -2.58
C GLY A 150 13.31 -13.67 -1.73
N ASP A 151 14.64 -13.49 -1.75
CA ASP A 151 15.37 -12.44 -1.03
C ASP A 151 16.24 -11.55 -1.94
N ASN A 152 16.25 -11.82 -3.24
CA ASN A 152 16.92 -11.00 -4.26
C ASN A 152 15.93 -10.34 -5.25
N GLY A 153 14.68 -10.17 -4.86
CA GLY A 153 13.71 -9.40 -5.62
C GLY A 153 14.08 -7.92 -5.71
N LEU A 154 13.63 -7.24 -6.77
CA LEU A 154 13.87 -5.82 -6.94
C LEU A 154 13.13 -5.01 -5.89
N CYS A 155 13.74 -3.91 -5.45
CA CYS A 155 13.04 -2.87 -4.71
C CYS A 155 11.92 -2.26 -5.56
N LEU A 156 10.93 -1.69 -4.87
CA LEU A 156 9.85 -0.96 -5.55
C LEU A 156 10.42 0.13 -6.45
N ASP A 157 11.33 0.93 -5.88
CA ASP A 157 12.10 1.95 -6.59
C ASP A 157 13.55 1.96 -6.12
N ASN A 158 14.47 2.46 -6.97
CA ASN A 158 15.88 2.57 -6.66
C ASN A 158 16.48 3.82 -7.32
N ASP A 159 16.59 4.91 -6.55
CA ASP A 159 17.14 6.18 -7.03
C ASP A 159 18.60 6.10 -7.46
N ASN A 160 19.37 5.14 -6.90
CA ASN A 160 20.79 4.99 -7.19
C ASN A 160 21.05 4.16 -8.47
N ASP A 161 20.15 3.23 -8.77
CA ASP A 161 20.20 2.41 -9.98
C ASP A 161 18.79 2.14 -10.48
N PRO A 162 18.30 2.98 -11.42
CA PRO A 162 16.96 2.82 -12.00
C PRO A 162 16.70 1.45 -12.64
N SER A 163 17.75 0.73 -13.07
CA SER A 163 17.63 -0.61 -13.65
C SER A 163 17.20 -1.66 -12.61
N LEU A 164 17.38 -1.37 -11.33
CA LEU A 164 16.99 -2.19 -10.20
C LEU A 164 15.63 -1.75 -9.57
N SER A 165 14.89 -0.89 -10.24
CA SER A 165 13.54 -0.47 -9.84
C SER A 165 12.49 -1.36 -10.50
N LEU A 166 11.60 -1.94 -9.70
CA LEU A 166 10.46 -2.71 -10.20
C LEU A 166 9.48 -1.82 -10.96
N ILE A 167 9.26 -0.58 -10.50
CA ILE A 167 8.44 0.42 -11.20
C ILE A 167 9.01 0.68 -12.59
N ASN A 168 10.31 0.91 -12.70
CA ASN A 168 10.93 1.20 -14.00
C ASN A 168 10.85 0.03 -14.97
N LYS A 169 10.92 -1.22 -14.49
CA LYS A 169 10.69 -2.40 -15.36
C LYS A 169 9.32 -2.34 -16.02
N PHE A 170 8.26 -2.02 -15.28
CA PHE A 170 6.92 -1.88 -15.84
C PHE A 170 6.79 -0.61 -16.69
N LYS A 171 7.34 0.52 -16.25
CA LYS A 171 7.30 1.80 -16.98
C LYS A 171 7.89 1.67 -18.37
N ASP A 172 9.09 1.13 -18.47
CA ASP A 172 9.81 0.96 -19.74
C ASP A 172 9.02 0.07 -20.72
N ASP A 173 8.42 -1.01 -20.21
CA ASP A 173 7.63 -1.91 -21.03
C ASP A 173 6.28 -1.30 -21.46
N ILE A 174 5.64 -0.51 -20.60
CA ILE A 174 4.44 0.28 -20.95
C ILE A 174 4.78 1.27 -22.07
N ILE A 175 5.87 2.02 -21.94
CA ILE A 175 6.31 2.98 -22.96
C ILE A 175 6.59 2.26 -24.29
N GLN A 176 7.28 1.11 -24.24
CA GLN A 176 7.53 0.29 -25.43
C GLN A 176 6.21 -0.17 -26.10
N PHE A 177 5.26 -0.63 -25.29
CA PHE A 177 3.94 -1.05 -25.79
C PHE A 177 3.19 0.11 -26.46
N MET A 178 3.11 1.26 -25.78
CA MET A 178 2.43 2.45 -26.27
C MET A 178 3.08 3.01 -27.55
N THR A 179 4.41 2.98 -27.64
CA THR A 179 5.15 3.42 -28.83
C THR A 179 4.88 2.52 -30.03
N ALA A 180 4.70 1.22 -29.81
CA ALA A 180 4.38 0.25 -30.86
C ALA A 180 2.88 0.24 -31.24
N ASN A 181 2.01 0.85 -30.42
CA ASN A 181 0.56 0.80 -30.57
C ASN A 181 -0.06 2.20 -30.34
N LEU A 182 0.12 3.10 -31.28
CA LEU A 182 -0.24 4.52 -31.15
C LEU A 182 -1.75 4.81 -30.97
N ASP A 183 -2.59 3.85 -31.29
CA ASP A 183 -4.05 3.89 -31.12
C ASP A 183 -4.52 3.41 -29.74
N LYS A 184 -3.62 2.88 -28.94
CA LYS A 184 -3.92 2.33 -27.61
C LYS A 184 -3.78 3.35 -26.49
N LYS A 185 -4.45 3.06 -25.38
CA LYS A 185 -4.36 3.81 -24.13
C LYS A 185 -3.49 3.07 -23.13
N VAL A 186 -3.04 3.76 -22.09
CA VAL A 186 -2.22 3.16 -21.02
C VAL A 186 -2.92 1.95 -20.39
N MET A 187 -4.24 2.02 -20.19
CA MET A 187 -5.04 0.89 -19.67
C MET A 187 -5.23 -0.28 -20.63
N ASP A 188 -4.90 -0.11 -21.93
CA ASP A 188 -4.89 -1.21 -22.89
C ASP A 188 -3.59 -2.05 -22.81
N TYR A 189 -2.59 -1.58 -22.06
CA TYR A 189 -1.40 -2.37 -21.80
C TYR A 189 -1.80 -3.67 -21.07
N PRO A 190 -1.37 -4.85 -21.57
CA PRO A 190 -1.74 -6.15 -20.99
C PRO A 190 -1.00 -6.39 -19.66
N GLY A 191 -1.41 -5.63 -18.63
CA GLY A 191 -0.89 -5.65 -17.27
C GLY A 191 -1.59 -6.69 -16.39
N LEU A 192 -2.60 -6.26 -15.64
CA LEU A 192 -3.34 -7.14 -14.73
C LEU A 192 -4.41 -7.96 -15.48
N ASP A 193 -4.59 -9.20 -15.04
CA ASP A 193 -5.80 -9.97 -15.34
C ASP A 193 -6.83 -9.71 -14.24
N THR A 194 -7.68 -8.71 -14.47
CA THR A 194 -8.68 -8.28 -13.50
C THR A 194 -9.71 -9.36 -13.19
N SER A 195 -9.91 -10.36 -14.09
CA SER A 195 -10.82 -11.48 -13.85
C SER A 195 -10.39 -12.35 -12.67
N VAL A 196 -9.08 -12.48 -12.44
CA VAL A 196 -8.53 -13.24 -11.31
C VAL A 196 -8.91 -12.62 -9.97
N PHE A 197 -8.95 -11.30 -9.87
CA PHE A 197 -9.39 -10.62 -8.65
C PHE A 197 -10.87 -10.88 -8.32
N ALA A 198 -11.70 -11.10 -9.34
CA ALA A 198 -13.12 -11.36 -9.19
C ALA A 198 -13.43 -12.84 -8.95
N THR A 199 -12.62 -13.77 -9.46
CA THR A 199 -12.93 -15.19 -9.52
C THR A 199 -12.05 -16.10 -8.69
N ASN A 200 -10.78 -15.72 -8.43
CA ASN A 200 -9.85 -16.56 -7.68
C ASN A 200 -10.08 -16.43 -6.16
N GLU A 201 -10.47 -17.51 -5.51
CA GLU A 201 -10.81 -17.51 -4.09
C GLU A 201 -9.59 -17.19 -3.18
N THR A 202 -8.37 -17.61 -3.55
CA THR A 202 -7.16 -17.29 -2.79
C THR A 202 -6.92 -15.77 -2.77
N VAL A 203 -7.03 -15.12 -3.94
CA VAL A 203 -6.90 -13.66 -4.06
C VAL A 203 -7.99 -12.95 -3.27
N LYS A 204 -9.24 -13.35 -3.43
CA LYS A 204 -10.38 -12.75 -2.71
C LYS A 204 -10.22 -12.88 -1.19
N ASN A 205 -9.89 -14.06 -0.71
CA ASN A 205 -9.69 -14.30 0.71
C ASN A 205 -8.52 -13.49 1.28
N PHE A 206 -7.43 -13.36 0.53
CA PHE A 206 -6.32 -12.50 0.93
C PHE A 206 -6.74 -11.04 1.03
N LEU A 207 -7.42 -10.51 0.00
CA LEU A 207 -7.86 -9.11 -0.01
C LEU A 207 -8.81 -8.79 1.15
N VAL A 208 -9.69 -9.72 1.52
CA VAL A 208 -10.59 -9.57 2.66
C VAL A 208 -9.84 -9.67 3.98
N SER A 209 -9.02 -10.70 4.17
CA SER A 209 -8.32 -10.96 5.43
C SER A 209 -7.20 -9.95 5.71
N SER A 210 -6.70 -9.29 4.67
CA SER A 210 -5.65 -8.27 4.75
C SER A 210 -6.18 -6.83 4.76
N GLN A 211 -7.52 -6.65 4.83
CA GLN A 211 -8.13 -5.33 4.91
C GLN A 211 -8.00 -4.76 6.33
N PRO A 212 -7.31 -3.59 6.53
CA PRO A 212 -7.27 -2.91 7.82
C PRO A 212 -8.57 -2.16 8.09
N GLY A 213 -8.81 -1.83 9.35
CA GLY A 213 -9.99 -1.06 9.76
C GLY A 213 -11.28 -1.86 9.75
N THR A 214 -11.19 -3.18 9.92
CA THR A 214 -12.35 -4.09 9.98
C THR A 214 -12.81 -4.40 11.41
N LYS A 215 -12.06 -3.94 12.40
CA LYS A 215 -12.38 -4.10 13.82
C LYS A 215 -12.40 -2.74 14.52
N ARG A 216 -13.18 -2.66 15.60
CA ARG A 216 -13.17 -1.51 16.49
C ARG A 216 -11.77 -1.35 17.10
N ILE A 217 -11.27 -0.11 17.12
CA ILE A 217 -10.04 0.30 17.77
C ILE A 217 -10.40 1.30 18.88
N ASP A 218 -10.10 0.97 20.13
CA ASP A 218 -10.41 1.82 21.28
C ASP A 218 -9.33 2.88 21.52
N LYS A 219 -8.14 2.67 20.96
CA LYS A 219 -7.01 3.60 21.10
C LYS A 219 -7.10 4.74 20.09
N PRO A 220 -6.50 5.90 20.38
CA PRO A 220 -6.43 7.00 19.43
C PRO A 220 -5.78 6.60 18.11
N VAL A 221 -6.39 7.02 17.01
CA VAL A 221 -5.88 6.79 15.65
C VAL A 221 -5.85 8.12 14.91
N TYR A 222 -4.68 8.47 14.39
CA TYR A 222 -4.49 9.64 13.54
C TYR A 222 -4.15 9.20 12.12
N VAL A 223 -5.04 9.49 11.19
CA VAL A 223 -4.92 9.14 9.77
C VAL A 223 -4.63 10.40 8.97
N ILE A 224 -3.53 10.40 8.23
CA ILE A 224 -3.09 11.50 7.37
C ILE A 224 -3.27 11.07 5.92
N GLN A 225 -3.93 11.90 5.08
CA GLN A 225 -4.17 11.54 3.69
C GLN A 225 -4.10 12.73 2.75
N GLY A 226 -3.31 12.61 1.68
CA GLY A 226 -3.27 13.60 0.60
C GLY A 226 -4.53 13.55 -0.26
N THR A 227 -5.09 14.72 -0.61
CA THR A 227 -6.29 14.74 -1.48
C THR A 227 -5.98 14.56 -2.96
N ALA A 228 -4.70 14.68 -3.37
CA ALA A 228 -4.22 14.39 -4.72
C ALA A 228 -3.40 13.08 -4.80
N ASP A 229 -3.56 12.21 -3.81
CA ASP A 229 -2.93 10.89 -3.79
C ASP A 229 -3.51 9.98 -4.87
N THR A 230 -2.66 9.55 -5.81
CA THR A 230 -3.02 8.64 -6.92
C THR A 230 -2.76 7.16 -6.59
N ASN A 231 -2.01 6.86 -5.54
CA ASN A 231 -1.67 5.49 -5.13
C ASN A 231 -2.73 4.91 -4.18
N VAL A 232 -3.08 5.68 -3.14
CA VAL A 232 -4.21 5.40 -2.25
C VAL A 232 -5.17 6.59 -2.31
N PRO A 233 -6.16 6.59 -3.21
CA PRO A 233 -7.04 7.71 -3.42
C PRO A 233 -7.78 8.15 -2.15
N TYR A 234 -7.89 9.46 -1.92
CA TYR A 234 -8.50 10.05 -0.72
C TYR A 234 -9.88 9.44 -0.36
N PRO A 235 -10.80 9.17 -1.29
CA PRO A 235 -12.09 8.56 -0.95
C PRO A 235 -11.97 7.16 -0.34
N ILE A 236 -10.92 6.41 -0.63
CA ILE A 236 -10.64 5.10 -0.04
C ILE A 236 -10.34 5.24 1.45
N THR A 237 -9.44 6.14 1.80
CA THR A 237 -9.08 6.40 3.20
C THR A 237 -10.23 7.05 3.96
N GLN A 238 -11.00 7.92 3.31
CA GLN A 238 -12.23 8.49 3.89
C GLN A 238 -13.23 7.39 4.26
N ALA A 239 -13.45 6.42 3.37
CA ALA A 239 -14.32 5.27 3.63
C ALA A 239 -13.79 4.38 4.75
N LEU A 240 -12.48 4.13 4.82
CA LEU A 240 -11.83 3.39 5.89
C LEU A 240 -12.10 4.05 7.26
N VAL A 241 -11.89 5.35 7.37
CA VAL A 241 -12.11 6.09 8.62
C VAL A 241 -13.60 6.11 8.99
N ALA A 242 -14.50 6.27 8.01
CA ALA A 242 -15.94 6.19 8.25
C ALA A 242 -16.33 4.80 8.78
N ASN A 243 -15.76 3.72 8.24
CA ASN A 243 -15.99 2.37 8.72
C ASN A 243 -15.53 2.17 10.17
N LEU A 244 -14.32 2.63 10.52
CA LEU A 244 -13.82 2.58 11.90
C LEU A 244 -14.77 3.29 12.87
N LYS A 245 -15.29 4.46 12.50
CA LYS A 245 -16.27 5.19 13.31
C LYS A 245 -17.60 4.43 13.43
N THR A 246 -18.07 3.80 12.35
CA THR A 246 -19.27 2.95 12.36
C THR A 246 -19.12 1.73 13.26
N LEU A 247 -17.91 1.16 13.34
CA LEU A 247 -17.57 0.07 14.25
C LEU A 247 -17.49 0.53 15.72
N GLY A 248 -17.64 1.82 15.99
CA GLY A 248 -17.65 2.39 17.33
C GLY A 248 -16.25 2.76 17.85
N SER A 249 -15.24 2.91 16.98
CA SER A 249 -13.92 3.44 17.37
C SER A 249 -14.06 4.90 17.81
N PRO A 250 -13.76 5.25 19.09
CA PRO A 250 -14.16 6.55 19.64
C PRO A 250 -13.28 7.71 19.18
N ASN A 251 -12.01 7.46 18.92
CA ASN A 251 -10.99 8.49 18.73
C ASN A 251 -10.22 8.28 17.39
N VAL A 252 -10.93 8.41 16.27
CA VAL A 252 -10.33 8.33 14.93
C VAL A 252 -10.41 9.68 14.24
N THR A 253 -9.26 10.27 13.97
CA THR A 253 -9.12 11.55 13.27
C THR A 253 -8.59 11.32 11.88
N LEU A 254 -9.23 11.92 10.86
CA LEU A 254 -8.72 12.01 9.49
C LEU A 254 -8.25 13.44 9.25
N ASP A 255 -7.00 13.60 8.87
CA ASP A 255 -6.41 14.88 8.45
C ASP A 255 -6.19 14.89 6.93
N PRO A 256 -7.04 15.57 6.16
CA PRO A 256 -6.88 15.71 4.73
C PRO A 256 -5.85 16.80 4.41
N VAL A 257 -4.78 16.45 3.73
CA VAL A 257 -3.77 17.40 3.26
C VAL A 257 -4.10 17.81 1.83
N ILE A 258 -4.65 19.01 1.69
CA ILE A 258 -5.18 19.52 0.42
C ILE A 258 -4.08 19.63 -0.64
N GLY A 259 -4.29 19.01 -1.80
CA GLY A 259 -3.37 19.04 -2.95
C GLY A 259 -2.12 18.19 -2.79
N ALA A 260 -1.90 17.57 -1.63
CA ALA A 260 -0.72 16.73 -1.40
C ALA A 260 -0.85 15.37 -2.07
N SER A 261 0.26 14.86 -2.59
CA SER A 261 0.42 13.51 -3.12
C SER A 261 0.61 12.48 -1.99
N HIS A 262 0.83 11.23 -2.39
CA HIS A 262 1.01 10.07 -1.49
C HIS A 262 2.04 10.29 -0.39
N THR A 263 3.24 10.77 -0.74
CA THR A 263 4.32 11.00 0.21
C THR A 263 4.28 12.42 0.81
N GLN A 264 3.90 13.41 0.02
CA GLN A 264 3.86 14.81 0.47
C GLN A 264 2.95 15.00 1.68
N ALA A 265 1.83 14.26 1.76
CA ALA A 265 0.91 14.37 2.88
C ALA A 265 1.60 14.14 4.22
N ILE A 266 2.44 13.11 4.31
CA ILE A 266 3.15 12.76 5.54
C ILE A 266 4.22 13.78 5.87
N VAL A 267 4.98 14.21 4.84
CA VAL A 267 6.01 15.25 5.02
C VAL A 267 5.38 16.55 5.54
N CYS A 268 4.24 16.96 4.98
CA CYS A 268 3.54 18.17 5.38
C CYS A 268 2.93 18.10 6.80
N ARG A 269 2.69 16.90 7.34
CA ARG A 269 2.08 16.66 8.66
C ARG A 269 3.00 15.96 9.64
N ASN A 270 4.30 16.00 9.39
CA ASN A 270 5.27 15.34 10.27
C ASN A 270 5.25 15.92 11.70
N ALA A 271 5.14 17.24 11.83
CA ALA A 271 5.06 17.91 13.13
C ALA A 271 3.81 17.47 13.90
N GLU A 272 2.65 17.51 13.25
CA GLU A 272 1.36 17.12 13.86
C GLU A 272 1.35 15.62 14.25
N ALA A 273 2.02 14.77 13.46
CA ALA A 273 2.19 13.35 13.79
C ALA A 273 3.06 13.18 15.05
N VAL A 274 4.15 13.93 15.17
CA VAL A 274 5.01 13.94 16.36
C VAL A 274 4.24 14.45 17.59
N ASP A 275 3.51 15.55 17.46
CA ASP A 275 2.70 16.12 18.54
C ASP A 275 1.62 15.14 19.01
N PHE A 276 0.97 14.44 18.06
CA PHE A 276 0.01 13.39 18.39
C PHE A 276 0.66 12.27 19.22
N ILE A 277 1.84 11.78 18.80
CA ILE A 277 2.59 10.75 19.52
C ILE A 277 2.97 11.23 20.91
N GLN A 278 3.54 12.42 21.03
CA GLN A 278 3.96 13.00 22.33
C GLN A 278 2.78 13.13 23.28
N THR A 279 1.64 13.62 22.79
CA THR A 279 0.42 13.81 23.59
C THR A 279 -0.10 12.50 24.19
N HIS A 280 -0.02 11.38 23.45
CA HIS A 280 -0.56 10.11 23.90
C HIS A 280 0.47 9.20 24.58
N MET A 281 1.76 9.53 24.48
CA MET A 281 2.86 8.81 25.16
C MET A 281 3.23 9.41 26.52
N ALA A 282 2.73 10.61 26.82
CA ALA A 282 2.98 11.32 28.09
C ALA A 282 2.43 10.60 29.34
#